data_f82fd24b84ea7a7b5a7d411f00247ab0
#
_entry.id   f82fd24b84ea7a7b5a7d411f00247ab0
#
_cell.length_a   1.000
_cell.length_b   1.000
_cell.length_c   1.000
_cell.angle_alpha   90.00
_cell.angle_beta   90.00
_cell.angle_gamma   90.00
#
_symmetry.space_group_name_H-M   'P 1'
#
loop_
_entity.id
_entity.type
_entity.pdbx_description
1 polymer ?
#
loop_
_entity_poly.entity_id
_entity_poly.type
_entity_poly.pdbx_seq_one_letter_code
_entity_poly.pdbx_strand_id
1 'polypeptide(L)' 'MENKYKLWVARDKNGFLFAYEDKPKRCDNKKEWFAEKFLFSIENSFFPNLKWEDEPLEVMLTQVIKS' A
#
# COMPACT_ATOMS: atom_id res chain seq x y z
N MET A 1 4.98 24.99 -2.85
CA MET A 1 4.91 24.01 -3.92
C MET A 1 4.39 22.67 -3.38
N GLU A 2 3.63 21.96 -4.20
CA GLU A 2 2.97 20.74 -3.79
C GLU A 2 3.32 19.61 -4.77
N ASN A 3 3.79 18.50 -4.23
CA ASN A 3 4.07 17.31 -5.00
C ASN A 3 3.09 16.22 -4.65
N LYS A 4 2.58 15.54 -5.65
CA LYS A 4 1.64 14.44 -5.45
C LYS A 4 2.22 13.16 -6.01
N TYR A 5 2.07 12.08 -5.28
CA TYR A 5 2.59 10.80 -5.66
C TYR A 5 1.56 9.72 -5.39
N LYS A 6 1.14 9.02 -6.44
CA LYS A 6 0.14 7.97 -6.29
C LYS A 6 0.82 6.65 -5.96
N LEU A 7 0.25 5.94 -4.99
CA LEU A 7 0.76 4.63 -4.63
C LEU A 7 -0.39 3.72 -4.22
N TRP A 8 -0.08 2.44 -4.08
CA TRP A 8 -1.06 1.43 -3.71
C TRP A 8 -0.68 0.84 -2.37
N VAL A 9 -1.71 0.53 -1.57
CA VAL A 9 -1.53 -0.08 -0.25
C VAL A 9 -2.32 -1.37 -0.22
N ALA A 10 -1.73 -2.43 0.31
CA ALA A 10 -2.41 -3.71 0.44
C ALA A 10 -1.98 -4.41 1.71
N ARG A 11 -2.89 -5.17 2.29
CA ARG A 11 -2.62 -5.90 3.53
C ARG A 11 -2.51 -7.39 3.25
N ASP A 12 -1.42 -7.98 3.69
CA ASP A 12 -1.22 -9.42 3.60
C ASP A 12 -2.08 -10.14 4.63
N LYS A 13 -2.30 -11.43 4.43
CA LYS A 13 -3.15 -12.18 5.33
C LYS A 13 -2.63 -12.20 6.77
N ASN A 14 -1.33 -12.11 6.94
CA ASN A 14 -0.73 -12.06 8.28
C ASN A 14 -0.90 -10.71 8.98
N GLY A 15 -1.50 -9.72 8.31
CA GLY A 15 -1.77 -8.42 8.91
C GLY A 15 -0.78 -7.33 8.55
N PHE A 16 0.33 -7.68 7.91
CA PHE A 16 1.31 -6.68 7.51
C PHE A 16 0.81 -5.85 6.34
N LEU A 17 1.21 -4.60 6.35
CA LEU A 17 0.73 -3.60 5.40
C LEU A 17 1.90 -3.05 4.61
N PHE A 18 1.76 -3.01 3.29
CA PHE A 18 2.84 -2.58 2.42
C PHE A 18 2.36 -1.60 1.37
N ALA A 19 3.26 -0.73 0.94
CA ALA A 19 3.00 0.24 -0.12
C ALA A 19 3.78 -0.13 -1.36
N TYR A 20 3.13 0.06 -2.52
CA TYR A 20 3.69 -0.28 -3.82
C TYR A 20 3.49 0.86 -4.81
N GLU A 21 4.43 1.01 -5.73
CA GLU A 21 4.29 2.03 -6.78
C GLU A 21 3.29 1.61 -7.84
N ASP A 22 3.25 0.31 -8.16
CA ASP A 22 2.28 -0.23 -9.11
C ASP A 22 1.25 -1.08 -8.37
N LYS A 23 0.12 -1.36 -9.02
CA LYS A 23 -0.97 -2.11 -8.39
C LYS A 23 -0.52 -3.54 -8.11
N PRO A 24 -0.54 -3.97 -6.85
CA PRO A 24 -0.13 -5.33 -6.52
C PRO A 24 -1.18 -6.35 -6.92
N LYS A 25 -0.73 -7.58 -7.09
CA LYS A 25 -1.57 -8.72 -7.40
C LYS A 25 -1.60 -9.67 -6.22
N ARG A 26 -2.74 -10.31 -6.02
CA ARG A 26 -2.91 -11.26 -4.93
C ARG A 26 -2.24 -12.57 -5.25
N CYS A 27 -1.42 -13.05 -4.32
CA CYS A 27 -0.83 -14.37 -4.42
C CYS A 27 -1.49 -15.28 -3.39
N ASP A 28 -2.45 -16.08 -3.82
CA ASP A 28 -3.24 -16.90 -2.91
C ASP A 28 -2.41 -18.01 -2.27
N ASN A 29 -1.42 -18.54 -2.98
CA ASN A 29 -0.58 -19.59 -2.42
C ASN A 29 0.25 -19.12 -1.24
N LYS A 30 0.79 -17.90 -1.33
CA LYS A 30 1.63 -17.34 -0.29
C LYS A 30 0.85 -16.48 0.70
N LYS A 31 -0.41 -16.21 0.41
CA LYS A 31 -1.28 -15.36 1.25
C LYS A 31 -0.69 -13.96 1.42
N GLU A 32 -0.17 -13.42 0.32
CA GLU A 32 0.41 -12.09 0.34
C GLU A 32 0.21 -11.41 -1.01
N TRP A 33 0.42 -10.09 -1.03
CA TRP A 33 0.36 -9.31 -2.24
C TRP A 33 1.75 -9.19 -2.86
N PHE A 34 1.79 -9.06 -4.18
CA PHE A 34 3.05 -8.93 -4.90
C PHE A 34 2.94 -7.83 -5.95
N ALA A 35 3.98 -7.00 -6.03
CA ALA A 35 4.15 -6.01 -7.08
C ALA A 35 5.63 -5.88 -7.37
N GLU A 36 5.96 -5.52 -8.60
CA GLU A 36 7.36 -5.39 -8.98
C GLU A 36 8.04 -4.21 -8.29
N LYS A 37 7.27 -3.15 -8.01
CA LYS A 37 7.83 -1.93 -7.44
C LYS A 37 7.35 -1.73 -6.01
N PHE A 38 7.91 -2.53 -5.12
CA PHE A 38 7.68 -2.39 -3.70
C PHE A 38 8.34 -1.10 -3.19
N LEU A 39 7.64 -0.34 -2.36
CA LEU A 39 8.16 0.90 -1.81
C LEU A 39 8.62 0.75 -0.36
N PHE A 40 7.69 0.47 0.55
CA PHE A 40 8.03 0.38 1.97
C PHE A 40 6.89 -0.28 2.74
N SER A 41 7.21 -0.72 3.95
CA SER A 41 6.20 -1.25 4.85
C SER A 41 5.54 -0.09 5.60
N ILE A 42 4.27 -0.31 5.95
CA ILE A 42 3.49 0.69 6.66
C ILE A 42 3.13 0.11 8.02
N GLU A 43 3.08 0.95 9.04
CA GLU A 43 2.68 0.54 10.37
C GLU A 43 1.32 -0.15 10.31
N ASN A 44 1.24 -1.33 10.93
CA ASN A 44 0.06 -2.19 10.78
C ASN A 44 -1.23 -1.57 11.29
N SER A 45 -1.15 -0.58 12.16
CA SER A 45 -2.33 0.09 12.69
C SER A 45 -2.97 1.07 11.70
N PHE A 46 -2.25 1.42 10.63
CA PHE A 46 -2.80 2.30 9.61
C PHE A 46 -3.83 1.55 8.78
N PHE A 47 -4.78 2.27 8.24
CA PHE A 47 -5.84 1.72 7.38
C PHE A 47 -6.53 0.52 8.04
N PRO A 48 -7.10 0.69 9.24
CA PRO A 48 -7.64 -0.45 10.00
C PRO A 48 -8.78 -1.17 9.30
N ASN A 49 -9.45 -0.53 8.35
CA ASN A 49 -10.54 -1.14 7.61
C ASN A 49 -10.08 -1.90 6.36
N LEU A 50 -8.81 -1.79 6.01
CA LEU A 50 -8.27 -2.50 4.86
C LEU A 50 -7.80 -3.87 5.31
N LYS A 51 -8.40 -4.92 4.74
CA LYS A 51 -8.15 -6.30 5.13
C LYS A 51 -7.53 -7.08 3.98
N TRP A 52 -7.03 -8.27 4.29
CA TRP A 52 -6.48 -9.17 3.27
C TRP A 52 -7.49 -9.45 2.15
N GLU A 53 -8.76 -9.58 2.49
CA GLU A 53 -9.81 -9.88 1.53
C GLU A 53 -10.13 -8.72 0.59
N ASP A 54 -9.70 -7.52 0.94
CA ASP A 54 -10.01 -6.33 0.16
C ASP A 54 -9.03 -6.14 -0.99
N GLU A 55 -9.48 -5.45 -2.03
CA GLU A 55 -8.60 -5.04 -3.11
C GLU A 55 -7.62 -3.98 -2.63
N PRO A 56 -6.46 -3.85 -3.31
CA PRO A 56 -5.52 -2.80 -2.93
C PRO A 56 -6.18 -1.43 -2.97
N LEU A 57 -5.77 -0.58 -2.05
CA LEU A 57 -6.29 0.77 -1.94
C LEU A 57 -5.32 1.74 -2.62
N GLU A 58 -5.85 2.52 -3.56
CA GLU A 58 -5.05 3.56 -4.19
C GLU A 58 -5.07 4.80 -3.30
N VAL A 59 -3.88 5.30 -2.96
CA VAL A 59 -3.79 6.48 -2.11
C VAL A 59 -2.89 7.51 -2.75
N MET A 60 -3.11 8.76 -2.38
CA MET A 60 -2.33 9.87 -2.88
C MET A 60 -1.48 10.43 -1.75
N LEU A 61 -0.18 10.40 -1.96
CA LEU A 61 0.75 11.00 -1.01
C LEU A 61 1.03 12.41 -1.49
N THR A 62 0.75 13.38 -0.64
CA THR A 62 0.93 14.79 -0.98
C THR A 62 1.97 15.39 -0.05
N GLN A 63 2.95 16.03 -0.65
CA GLN A 63 3.97 16.74 0.10
C GLN A 63 3.82 18.24 -0.17
N VAL A 64 3.68 18.99 0.90
CA VAL A 64 3.65 20.45 0.82
C VAL A 64 4.99 20.97 1.30
N ILE A 65 5.68 21.65 0.41
CA ILE A 65 7.00 22.22 0.73
C ILE A 65 6.81 23.63 1.25
N LYS A 66 7.25 23.85 2.47
CA LYS A 66 7.18 25.17 3.09
C LYS A 66 8.50 25.87 2.97
N SER A 67 8.45 27.11 2.60
CA SER A 67 9.64 27.96 2.51
C SER A 67 9.78 28.84 3.74
#